data_13ba46609b465e4b8b5d11e722dc27d6
#
_entry.id   13ba46609b465e4b8b5d11e722dc27d6
#
_cell.length_a   1.000
_cell.length_b   1.000
_cell.length_c   1.000
_cell.angle_alpha   90.00
_cell.angle_beta   90.00
_cell.angle_gamma   90.00
#
_symmetry.space_group_name_H-M   'P 1'
#
loop_
_entity.id
_entity.type
_entity.pdbx_description
1 polymer ?
#
loop_
_entity_poly.entity_id
_entity_poly.type
_entity_poly.pdbx_seq_one_letter_code
_entity_poly.pdbx_strand_id
1 'polypeptide(L)'
;MKKNRPEERNMRIVKVNKDSIANILSDLLKRSPTNYGDFQDKVDAIIKNVRDNGDKAVFDYTAQFDKAEINADNILVTEEEIKEAYEEVDDELIKVIRKAIKNIRDFHEKQIQKSWFETREDGVMLGQKVTPMETCGVYVPGGKAVYPSSVLMNIVPAHVAGVKNIIIDRKSTRLNSSHIPLSRMPSSA
;
A
#
# COMPACT_ATOMS: atom_id res chain seq x y z
N MET A 1 11.26 20.29 37.56
CA MET A 1 11.01 19.27 36.50
C MET A 1 12.17 19.32 35.51
N LYS A 2 13.07 18.35 35.56
CA LYS A 2 14.20 18.22 34.62
C LYS A 2 13.69 17.57 33.33
N LYS A 3 13.71 18.31 32.20
CA LYS A 3 13.45 17.80 30.87
C LYS A 3 14.54 16.78 30.52
N ASN A 4 14.16 15.50 30.36
CA ASN A 4 15.02 14.49 29.75
C ASN A 4 15.33 14.94 28.32
N ARG A 5 16.57 15.29 28.04
CA ARG A 5 17.09 15.38 26.67
C ARG A 5 17.18 13.96 26.11
N PRO A 6 16.78 13.72 24.86
CA PRO A 6 17.01 12.43 24.22
C PRO A 6 18.53 12.20 24.13
N GLU A 7 18.97 10.99 24.47
CA GLU A 7 20.36 10.56 24.35
C GLU A 7 20.88 10.88 22.95
N GLU A 8 22.00 11.61 22.91
CA GLU A 8 22.74 11.86 21.67
C GLU A 8 23.12 10.51 21.08
N ARG A 9 22.53 10.15 19.95
CA ARG A 9 22.93 8.98 19.16
C ARG A 9 24.30 9.31 18.58
N ASN A 10 25.37 8.93 19.28
CA ASN A 10 26.74 9.06 18.79
C ASN A 10 26.86 8.30 17.47
N MET A 11 27.11 9.05 16.41
CA MET A 11 27.40 8.51 15.10
C MET A 11 28.71 7.72 15.18
N ARG A 12 28.66 6.40 14.92
CA ARG A 12 29.85 5.55 14.92
C ARG A 12 30.69 5.86 13.69
N ILE A 13 31.81 6.54 13.87
CA ILE A 13 32.80 6.77 12.81
C ILE A 13 33.82 5.64 12.88
N VAL A 14 33.96 4.88 11.80
CA VAL A 14 34.90 3.76 11.71
C VAL A 14 35.95 4.09 10.64
N LYS A 15 37.24 4.06 11.00
CA LYS A 15 38.33 4.13 10.03
C LYS A 15 38.39 2.81 9.28
N VAL A 16 38.31 2.88 7.95
CA VAL A 16 38.33 1.73 7.08
C VAL A 16 39.76 1.42 6.72
N ASN A 17 40.23 0.21 7.02
CA ASN A 17 41.48 -0.36 6.58
C ASN A 17 41.23 -1.75 5.98
N LYS A 18 42.25 -2.37 5.38
CA LYS A 18 42.09 -3.67 4.68
C LYS A 18 41.50 -4.77 5.58
N ASP A 19 41.79 -4.76 6.87
CA ASP A 19 41.33 -5.79 7.82
C ASP A 19 39.92 -5.47 8.37
N SER A 20 39.57 -4.18 8.50
CA SER A 20 38.25 -3.77 8.97
C SER A 20 37.18 -3.82 7.88
N ILE A 21 37.55 -3.71 6.60
CA ILE A 21 36.64 -3.81 5.45
C ILE A 21 35.87 -5.15 5.48
N ALA A 22 36.57 -6.26 5.65
CA ALA A 22 35.97 -7.58 5.62
C ALA A 22 34.93 -7.76 6.73
N ASN A 23 35.21 -7.25 7.95
CA ASN A 23 34.32 -7.33 9.09
C ASN A 23 33.10 -6.38 8.94
N ILE A 24 33.32 -5.14 8.46
CA ILE A 24 32.25 -4.17 8.22
C ILE A 24 31.33 -4.67 7.09
N LEU A 25 31.91 -5.21 6.01
CA LEU A 25 31.13 -5.76 4.90
C LEU A 25 30.32 -6.97 5.35
N SER A 26 30.93 -7.88 6.13
CA SER A 26 30.24 -9.02 6.72
C SER A 26 29.07 -8.60 7.62
N ASP A 27 29.23 -7.57 8.44
CA ASP A 27 28.15 -7.07 9.31
C ASP A 27 27.05 -6.33 8.53
N LEU A 28 27.41 -5.65 7.44
CA LEU A 28 26.43 -5.04 6.53
C LEU A 28 25.68 -6.10 5.72
N LEU A 29 26.34 -7.13 5.25
CA LEU A 29 25.74 -8.24 4.51
C LEU A 29 24.83 -9.10 5.39
N LYS A 30 25.14 -9.23 6.69
CA LYS A 30 24.22 -9.87 7.65
C LYS A 30 22.91 -9.10 7.84
N ARG A 31 22.91 -7.79 7.57
CA ARG A 31 21.70 -6.94 7.59
C ARG A 31 20.93 -6.97 6.28
N SER A 32 21.55 -7.47 5.21
CA SER A 32 20.87 -7.69 3.93
C SER A 32 20.09 -9.00 4.01
N PRO A 33 18.74 -8.98 3.96
CA PRO A 33 17.94 -10.19 4.08
C PRO A 33 18.02 -10.98 2.77
N THR A 34 19.15 -11.55 2.46
CA THR A 34 19.29 -12.48 1.32
C THR A 34 18.82 -13.89 1.68
N ASN A 35 18.46 -14.14 2.94
CA ASN A 35 17.94 -15.42 3.40
C ASN A 35 16.40 -15.38 3.45
N TYR A 36 15.76 -15.17 2.30
CA TYR A 36 14.31 -15.33 2.16
C TYR A 36 13.87 -16.80 2.28
N GLY A 37 14.80 -17.75 2.25
CA GLY A 37 14.53 -19.19 2.28
C GLY A 37 13.65 -19.63 3.46
N ASP A 38 13.91 -19.11 4.66
CA ASP A 38 13.15 -19.48 5.86
C ASP A 38 11.69 -19.01 5.85
N PHE A 39 11.38 -18.01 5.03
CA PHE A 39 10.02 -17.49 4.89
C PHE A 39 9.31 -18.00 3.64
N GLN A 40 10.06 -18.44 2.63
CA GLN A 40 9.51 -18.84 1.34
C GLN A 40 8.52 -20.00 1.50
N ASP A 41 8.91 -21.06 2.20
CA ASP A 41 8.05 -22.22 2.43
C ASP A 41 6.73 -21.85 3.14
N LYS A 42 6.80 -20.91 4.10
CA LYS A 42 5.61 -20.43 4.81
C LYS A 42 4.70 -19.62 3.90
N VAL A 43 5.27 -18.75 3.09
CA VAL A 43 4.52 -17.94 2.13
C VAL A 43 3.88 -18.83 1.07
N ASP A 44 4.63 -19.78 0.54
CA ASP A 44 4.13 -20.73 -0.47
C ASP A 44 2.99 -21.60 0.08
N ALA A 45 3.08 -22.04 1.35
CA ALA A 45 2.01 -22.76 2.02
C ALA A 45 0.73 -21.91 2.15
N ILE A 46 0.87 -20.62 2.52
CA ILE A 46 -0.27 -19.69 2.61
C ILE A 46 -0.89 -19.47 1.22
N ILE A 47 -0.07 -19.19 0.21
CA ILE A 47 -0.54 -18.96 -1.17
C ILE A 47 -1.28 -20.20 -1.67
N LYS A 48 -0.71 -21.39 -1.44
CA LYS A 48 -1.34 -22.66 -1.84
C LYS A 48 -2.68 -22.83 -1.14
N ASN A 49 -2.76 -22.62 0.16
CA ASN A 49 -4.00 -22.77 0.92
C ASN A 49 -5.08 -21.78 0.43
N VAL A 50 -4.72 -20.53 0.16
CA VAL A 50 -5.67 -19.54 -0.38
C VAL A 50 -6.14 -19.93 -1.79
N ARG A 51 -5.26 -20.46 -2.63
CA ARG A 51 -5.65 -20.95 -3.97
C ARG A 51 -6.63 -22.15 -3.90
N ASP A 52 -6.42 -23.03 -2.94
CA ASP A 52 -7.21 -24.27 -2.81
C ASP A 52 -8.56 -24.01 -2.08
N ASN A 53 -8.60 -23.09 -1.12
CA ASN A 53 -9.74 -22.87 -0.22
C ASN A 53 -10.37 -21.47 -0.30
N GLY A 54 -9.84 -20.57 -1.14
CA GLY A 54 -10.41 -19.24 -1.39
C GLY A 54 -10.57 -18.38 -0.13
N ASP A 55 -11.68 -17.68 -0.06
CA ASP A 55 -11.97 -16.71 1.00
C ASP A 55 -11.96 -17.32 2.41
N LYS A 56 -12.33 -18.61 2.53
CA LYS A 56 -12.30 -19.30 3.81
C LYS A 56 -10.89 -19.29 4.41
N ALA A 57 -9.86 -19.57 3.59
CA ALA A 57 -8.47 -19.54 4.07
C ALA A 57 -8.05 -18.12 4.46
N VAL A 58 -8.52 -17.09 3.75
CA VAL A 58 -8.25 -15.68 4.11
C VAL A 58 -8.87 -15.34 5.46
N PHE A 59 -10.11 -15.74 5.70
CA PHE A 59 -10.79 -15.50 6.99
C PHE A 59 -10.08 -16.22 8.14
N ASP A 60 -9.69 -17.48 7.94
CA ASP A 60 -8.96 -18.27 8.93
C ASP A 60 -7.60 -17.61 9.28
N TYR A 61 -6.86 -17.13 8.26
CA TYR A 61 -5.60 -16.42 8.50
C TYR A 61 -5.81 -15.06 9.15
N THR A 62 -6.87 -14.33 8.81
CA THR A 62 -7.20 -13.06 9.45
C THR A 62 -7.50 -13.26 10.94
N ALA A 63 -8.28 -14.27 11.28
CA ALA A 63 -8.52 -14.64 12.68
C ALA A 63 -7.23 -15.04 13.41
N GLN A 64 -6.37 -15.79 12.75
CA GLN A 64 -5.11 -16.28 13.32
C GLN A 64 -4.09 -15.16 13.55
N PHE A 65 -3.86 -14.30 12.57
CA PHE A 65 -2.77 -13.31 12.59
C PHE A 65 -3.23 -11.95 13.09
N ASP A 66 -4.41 -11.51 12.72
CA ASP A 66 -4.93 -10.18 13.04
C ASP A 66 -5.87 -10.18 14.24
N LYS A 67 -6.30 -11.37 14.70
CA LYS A 67 -7.25 -11.53 15.81
C LYS A 67 -8.59 -10.83 15.51
N ALA A 68 -8.96 -10.74 14.24
CA ALA A 68 -10.21 -10.15 13.78
C ALA A 68 -11.12 -11.21 13.16
N GLU A 69 -12.39 -11.20 13.51
CA GLU A 69 -13.40 -12.08 12.96
C GLU A 69 -14.00 -11.45 11.69
N ILE A 70 -13.49 -11.88 10.54
CA ILE A 70 -13.94 -11.45 9.22
C ILE A 70 -14.64 -12.63 8.53
N ASN A 71 -15.72 -12.33 7.82
CA ASN A 71 -16.48 -13.27 7.02
C ASN A 71 -17.07 -12.58 5.78
N ALA A 72 -17.81 -13.29 4.96
CA ALA A 72 -18.36 -12.76 3.71
C ALA A 72 -19.31 -11.57 3.92
N ASP A 73 -19.97 -11.48 5.08
CA ASP A 73 -20.97 -10.44 5.35
C ASP A 73 -20.31 -9.13 5.84
N ASN A 74 -19.11 -9.22 6.41
CA ASN A 74 -18.44 -8.08 7.04
C ASN A 74 -17.06 -7.74 6.47
N ILE A 75 -16.63 -8.38 5.39
CA ILE A 75 -15.33 -8.08 4.75
C ILE A 75 -15.34 -6.71 4.05
N LEU A 76 -16.50 -6.27 3.57
CA LEU A 76 -16.64 -4.96 2.95
C LEU A 76 -17.01 -3.92 4.00
N VAL A 77 -16.37 -2.76 3.90
CA VAL A 77 -16.73 -1.61 4.71
C VAL A 77 -18.07 -1.05 4.22
N THR A 78 -18.97 -0.74 5.15
CA THR A 78 -20.30 -0.23 4.84
C THR A 78 -20.31 1.30 4.65
N GLU A 79 -21.37 1.82 4.07
CA GLU A 79 -21.54 3.27 3.93
C GLU A 79 -21.73 3.96 5.29
N GLU A 80 -22.32 3.26 6.25
CA GLU A 80 -22.48 3.74 7.62
C GLU A 80 -21.14 3.90 8.32
N GLU A 81 -20.24 2.90 8.21
CA GLU A 81 -18.89 2.97 8.75
C GLU A 81 -18.07 4.13 8.13
N ILE A 82 -18.26 4.39 6.83
CA ILE A 82 -17.63 5.54 6.16
C ILE A 82 -18.16 6.86 6.74
N LYS A 83 -19.46 6.93 6.99
CA LYS A 83 -20.13 8.12 7.54
C LYS A 83 -19.65 8.43 8.95
N GLU A 84 -19.60 7.42 9.80
CA GLU A 84 -19.06 7.51 11.16
C GLU A 84 -17.60 7.99 11.13
N ALA A 85 -16.79 7.45 10.23
CA ALA A 85 -15.39 7.86 10.08
C ALA A 85 -15.26 9.34 9.69
N TYR A 86 -16.16 9.88 8.87
CA TYR A 86 -16.18 11.31 8.54
C TYR A 86 -16.59 12.18 9.74
N GLU A 87 -17.45 11.69 10.62
CA GLU A 87 -17.85 12.41 11.83
C GLU A 87 -16.75 12.44 12.89
N GLU A 88 -15.87 11.42 12.92
CA GLU A 88 -14.74 11.34 13.85
C GLU A 88 -13.52 12.17 13.42
N VAL A 89 -13.43 12.54 12.14
CA VAL A 89 -12.25 13.22 11.58
C VAL A 89 -12.43 14.72 11.60
N ASP A 90 -11.41 15.43 12.08
CA ASP A 90 -11.35 16.89 12.06
C ASP A 90 -11.44 17.44 10.63
N ASP A 91 -12.30 18.42 10.42
CA ASP A 91 -12.48 19.14 9.17
C ASP A 91 -11.17 19.70 8.60
N GLU A 92 -10.25 20.13 9.44
CA GLU A 92 -8.96 20.63 9.00
C GLU A 92 -8.09 19.52 8.39
N LEU A 93 -8.13 18.33 8.99
CA LEU A 93 -7.45 17.15 8.41
C LEU A 93 -8.05 16.76 7.06
N ILE A 94 -9.38 16.82 6.92
CA ILE A 94 -10.05 16.57 5.63
C ILE A 94 -9.59 17.57 4.56
N LYS A 95 -9.47 18.85 4.89
CA LYS A 95 -8.95 19.87 3.95
C LYS A 95 -7.51 19.58 3.54
N VAL A 96 -6.66 19.18 4.49
CA VAL A 96 -5.26 18.80 4.19
C VAL A 96 -5.19 17.59 3.26
N ILE A 97 -5.99 16.55 3.53
CA ILE A 97 -6.08 15.37 2.68
C ILE A 97 -6.53 15.73 1.26
N ARG A 98 -7.59 16.54 1.12
CA ARG A 98 -8.07 17.00 -0.20
C ARG A 98 -7.03 17.80 -0.96
N LYS A 99 -6.27 18.65 -0.27
CA LYS A 99 -5.15 19.37 -0.88
C LYS A 99 -4.05 18.41 -1.35
N ALA A 100 -3.72 17.41 -0.56
CA ALA A 100 -2.74 16.38 -0.94
C ALA A 100 -3.22 15.59 -2.18
N ILE A 101 -4.48 15.16 -2.21
CA ILE A 101 -5.10 14.49 -3.36
C ILE A 101 -4.97 15.35 -4.63
N LYS A 102 -5.31 16.64 -4.53
CA LYS A 102 -5.17 17.56 -5.66
C LYS A 102 -3.74 17.64 -6.18
N ASN A 103 -2.76 17.81 -5.29
CA ASN A 103 -1.36 17.92 -5.68
C ASN A 103 -0.84 16.63 -6.36
N ILE A 104 -1.22 15.47 -5.82
CA ILE A 104 -0.85 14.16 -6.39
C ILE A 104 -1.50 14.00 -7.77
N ARG A 105 -2.77 14.34 -7.91
CA ARG A 105 -3.51 14.30 -9.18
C ARG A 105 -2.85 15.20 -10.22
N ASP A 106 -2.62 16.48 -9.90
CA ASP A 106 -2.02 17.47 -10.81
C ASP A 106 -0.64 16.99 -11.34
N PHE A 107 0.11 16.26 -10.51
CA PHE A 107 1.38 15.68 -10.92
C PHE A 107 1.19 14.48 -11.85
N HIS A 108 0.35 13.53 -11.49
CA HIS A 108 0.18 12.27 -12.23
C HIS A 108 -0.61 12.44 -13.53
N GLU A 109 -1.48 13.43 -13.66
CA GLU A 109 -2.16 13.78 -14.93
C GLU A 109 -1.17 14.08 -16.05
N LYS A 110 0.02 14.63 -15.73
CA LYS A 110 1.08 14.89 -16.69
C LYS A 110 1.82 13.63 -17.16
N GLN A 111 1.64 12.52 -16.48
CA GLN A 111 2.28 11.23 -16.79
C GLN A 111 1.39 10.32 -17.65
N ILE A 112 0.15 10.73 -17.93
CA ILE A 112 -0.78 9.95 -18.76
C ILE A 112 -0.19 9.75 -20.14
N GLN A 113 0.03 8.50 -20.52
CA GLN A 113 0.47 8.14 -21.85
C GLN A 113 -0.75 8.05 -22.78
N LYS A 114 -0.60 8.62 -23.99
CA LYS A 114 -1.64 8.55 -25.02
C LYS A 114 -1.33 7.42 -25.99
N SER A 115 -2.37 6.72 -26.43
CA SER A 115 -2.25 5.81 -27.57
C SER A 115 -1.88 6.61 -28.82
N TRP A 116 -1.04 6.04 -29.67
CA TRP A 116 -0.66 6.62 -30.95
C TRP A 116 -0.61 5.53 -32.02
N PHE A 117 -0.91 5.92 -33.26
CA PHE A 117 -0.90 5.05 -34.42
C PHE A 117 -0.33 5.84 -35.59
N GLU A 118 0.48 5.19 -36.39
CA GLU A 118 1.10 5.71 -37.61
C GLU A 118 0.78 4.76 -38.76
N THR A 119 0.37 5.30 -39.88
CA THR A 119 0.15 4.53 -41.11
C THR A 119 1.32 4.77 -42.06
N ARG A 120 1.97 3.73 -42.50
CA ARG A 120 3.10 3.76 -43.43
C ARG A 120 2.58 3.80 -44.88
N GLU A 121 3.46 4.19 -45.82
CA GLU A 121 3.11 4.28 -47.26
C GLU A 121 2.69 2.94 -47.85
N ASP A 122 3.17 1.81 -47.27
CA ASP A 122 2.79 0.44 -47.68
C ASP A 122 1.43 0.00 -47.13
N GLY A 123 0.71 0.88 -46.44
CA GLY A 123 -0.59 0.62 -45.81
C GLY A 123 -0.52 -0.11 -44.48
N VAL A 124 0.68 -0.40 -43.99
CA VAL A 124 0.88 -1.01 -42.64
C VAL A 124 0.59 0.06 -41.59
N MET A 125 -0.24 -0.30 -40.61
CA MET A 125 -0.52 0.52 -39.43
C MET A 125 0.26 -0.02 -38.24
N LEU A 126 1.09 0.83 -37.66
CA LEU A 126 1.84 0.55 -36.41
C LEU A 126 1.44 1.54 -35.32
N GLY A 127 1.45 1.10 -34.08
CA GLY A 127 1.12 1.99 -32.98
C GLY A 127 1.23 1.33 -31.63
N GLN A 128 0.97 2.13 -30.61
CA GLN A 128 0.89 1.69 -29.24
C GLN A 128 -0.48 2.05 -28.67
N LYS A 129 -1.24 1.03 -28.28
CA LYS A 129 -2.50 1.22 -27.58
C LYS A 129 -2.24 1.17 -26.07
N VAL A 130 -2.52 2.26 -25.38
CA VAL A 130 -2.46 2.36 -23.92
C VAL A 130 -3.89 2.27 -23.38
N THR A 131 -4.13 1.28 -22.53
CA THR A 131 -5.44 1.09 -21.88
C THR A 131 -5.23 0.88 -20.39
N PRO A 132 -6.08 1.46 -19.53
CA PRO A 132 -6.04 1.18 -18.10
C PRO A 132 -6.40 -0.28 -17.82
N MET A 133 -5.93 -0.79 -16.68
CA MET A 133 -6.45 -2.05 -16.13
C MET A 133 -7.90 -1.84 -15.69
N GLU A 134 -8.71 -2.88 -15.79
CA GLU A 134 -10.12 -2.82 -15.37
C GLU A 134 -10.24 -2.73 -13.85
N THR A 135 -9.44 -3.51 -13.14
CA THR A 135 -9.46 -3.59 -11.68
C THR A 135 -8.04 -3.63 -11.13
N CYS A 136 -7.78 -2.93 -10.06
CA CYS A 136 -6.53 -3.07 -9.31
C CYS A 136 -6.79 -3.22 -7.81
N GLY A 137 -5.94 -4.02 -7.15
CA GLY A 137 -5.88 -4.15 -5.70
C GLY A 137 -4.74 -3.27 -5.15
N VAL A 138 -5.03 -2.53 -4.10
CA VAL A 138 -4.07 -1.69 -3.39
C VAL A 138 -3.92 -2.22 -1.97
N TYR A 139 -2.74 -2.77 -1.65
CA TYR A 139 -2.42 -3.14 -0.28
C TYR A 139 -1.91 -1.92 0.49
N VAL A 140 -2.53 -1.65 1.63
CA VAL A 140 -2.12 -0.58 2.56
C VAL A 140 -1.68 -1.21 3.87
N PRO A 141 -0.37 -1.13 4.21
CA PRO A 141 0.11 -1.67 5.46
C PRO A 141 -0.59 -1.00 6.65
N GLY A 142 -1.03 -1.83 7.59
CA GLY A 142 -1.68 -1.41 8.83
C GLY A 142 -1.05 -2.07 10.05
N GLY A 143 -1.37 -1.59 11.25
CA GLY A 143 -0.89 -2.13 12.51
C GLY A 143 -0.05 -1.12 13.30
N LYS A 144 1.27 -1.32 13.43
CA LYS A 144 2.14 -0.44 14.26
C LYS A 144 2.28 0.99 13.75
N ALA A 145 2.07 1.21 12.45
CA ALA A 145 2.13 2.53 11.83
C ALA A 145 1.01 2.68 10.80
N VAL A 146 0.43 3.87 10.74
CA VAL A 146 -0.59 4.25 9.77
C VAL A 146 0.07 5.12 8.72
N TYR A 147 -0.10 4.73 7.45
CA TYR A 147 0.49 5.44 6.31
C TYR A 147 -0.61 6.00 5.39
N PRO A 148 -1.26 7.12 5.76
CA PRO A 148 -2.29 7.73 4.92
C PRO A 148 -1.73 8.16 3.55
N SER A 149 -0.46 8.53 3.51
CA SER A 149 0.24 8.85 2.25
C SER A 149 0.29 7.66 1.29
N SER A 150 0.47 6.44 1.79
CA SER A 150 0.48 5.24 0.94
C SER A 150 -0.86 4.99 0.28
N VAL A 151 -1.97 5.30 0.98
CA VAL A 151 -3.31 5.24 0.39
C VAL A 151 -3.42 6.19 -0.80
N LEU A 152 -3.10 7.47 -0.57
CA LEU A 152 -3.22 8.51 -1.60
C LEU A 152 -2.28 8.26 -2.79
N MET A 153 -1.03 7.88 -2.52
CA MET A 153 -0.02 7.65 -3.56
C MET A 153 -0.27 6.40 -4.41
N ASN A 154 -1.15 5.50 -4.00
CA ASN A 154 -1.56 4.35 -4.80
C ASN A 154 -2.91 4.59 -5.50
N ILE A 155 -3.90 5.14 -4.78
CA ILE A 155 -5.27 5.28 -5.31
C ILE A 155 -5.35 6.41 -6.34
N VAL A 156 -4.78 7.58 -6.04
CA VAL A 156 -4.89 8.73 -6.94
C VAL A 156 -4.24 8.48 -8.31
N PRO A 157 -3.03 7.91 -8.41
CA PRO A 157 -2.47 7.51 -9.70
C PRO A 157 -3.29 6.45 -10.44
N ALA A 158 -3.82 5.44 -9.73
CA ALA A 158 -4.68 4.44 -10.34
C ALA A 158 -5.95 5.07 -10.93
N HIS A 159 -6.57 6.01 -10.21
CA HIS A 159 -7.73 6.75 -10.70
C HIS A 159 -7.38 7.63 -11.91
N VAL A 160 -6.24 8.34 -11.86
CA VAL A 160 -5.74 9.16 -12.99
C VAL A 160 -5.46 8.30 -14.22
N ALA A 161 -4.94 7.08 -14.03
CA ALA A 161 -4.73 6.13 -15.11
C ALA A 161 -6.04 5.60 -15.73
N GLY A 162 -7.21 5.87 -15.13
CA GLY A 162 -8.51 5.44 -15.62
C GLY A 162 -8.94 4.04 -15.15
N VAL A 163 -8.35 3.52 -14.08
CA VAL A 163 -8.79 2.25 -13.48
C VAL A 163 -10.19 2.43 -12.90
N LYS A 164 -11.12 1.55 -13.30
CA LYS A 164 -12.54 1.67 -12.91
C LYS A 164 -12.80 1.12 -11.50
N ASN A 165 -12.20 -0.01 -11.18
CA ASN A 165 -12.40 -0.69 -9.91
C ASN A 165 -11.09 -0.67 -9.11
N ILE A 166 -11.07 0.05 -7.99
CA ILE A 166 -9.92 0.10 -7.09
C ILE A 166 -10.35 -0.53 -5.77
N ILE A 167 -9.74 -1.65 -5.44
CA ILE A 167 -10.00 -2.39 -4.21
C ILE A 167 -8.86 -2.10 -3.25
N ILE A 168 -9.19 -1.65 -2.04
CA ILE A 168 -8.21 -1.36 -1.01
C ILE A 168 -8.23 -2.50 0.01
N ASP A 169 -7.10 -3.17 0.14
CA ASP A 169 -6.88 -4.14 1.20
C ASP A 169 -6.07 -3.52 2.33
N ARG A 170 -6.58 -3.62 3.54
CA ARG A 170 -5.95 -3.12 4.74
C ARG A 170 -6.12 -4.12 5.88
N LYS A 171 -5.07 -4.25 6.71
CA LYS A 171 -5.13 -5.05 7.92
C LYS A 171 -6.36 -4.69 8.76
N SER A 172 -7.19 -5.68 9.05
CA SER A 172 -8.37 -5.51 9.91
C SER A 172 -7.99 -5.16 11.34
N THR A 173 -8.50 -4.04 11.84
CA THR A 173 -8.34 -3.59 13.23
C THR A 173 -9.69 -3.21 13.84
N ARG A 174 -10.71 -4.06 13.68
CA ARG A 174 -12.06 -3.79 14.21
C ARG A 174 -12.16 -3.62 15.72
N LEU A 175 -11.07 -3.77 16.46
CA LEU A 175 -11.08 -3.64 17.92
C LEU A 175 -10.61 -2.28 18.46
N ASN A 176 -10.27 -1.30 17.61
CA ASN A 176 -9.92 0.04 18.05
C ASN A 176 -10.44 1.07 17.06
N SER A 177 -11.40 1.86 17.48
CA SER A 177 -12.12 2.92 16.79
C SER A 177 -11.30 4.13 16.31
N SER A 178 -9.99 4.01 16.17
CA SER A 178 -9.11 5.11 15.78
C SER A 178 -8.53 5.00 14.36
N HIS A 179 -9.06 4.14 13.50
CA HIS A 179 -8.53 3.94 12.16
C HIS A 179 -9.64 4.06 11.12
N ILE A 180 -9.56 5.11 10.30
CA ILE A 180 -10.47 5.39 9.20
C ILE A 180 -10.47 4.22 8.21
N PRO A 181 -11.57 3.51 8.02
CA PRO A 181 -11.70 2.55 6.95
C PRO A 181 -11.94 3.29 5.63
N LEU A 182 -10.94 3.33 4.77
CA LEU A 182 -11.09 3.81 3.40
C LEU A 182 -11.36 2.60 2.50
N SER A 183 -12.61 2.21 2.35
CA SER A 183 -13.01 1.23 1.37
C SER A 183 -13.84 1.89 0.29
N ARG A 184 -13.53 1.54 -0.95
CA ARG A 184 -14.28 1.85 -2.17
C ARG A 184 -14.72 3.31 -2.31
N MET A 185 -13.85 4.16 -2.83
CA MET A 185 -14.31 5.42 -3.40
C MET A 185 -15.09 5.12 -4.69
N PRO A 186 -16.36 5.56 -4.81
CA PRO A 186 -17.06 5.47 -6.09
C PRO A 186 -16.30 6.27 -7.15
N SER A 187 -16.34 5.79 -8.37
CA SER A 187 -15.67 6.40 -9.54
C SER A 187 -16.26 7.76 -9.96
N SER A 188 -17.14 8.33 -9.15
CA SER A 188 -17.83 9.61 -9.41
C SER A 188 -17.60 10.59 -8.26
N ALA A 189 -16.39 11.12 -8.18
CA ALA A 189 -16.13 12.37 -7.45
C ALA A 189 -14.94 13.09 -8.12
#